data_7d4c01f83d1294781acbb22ebf685498
#
_entry.id   7d4c01f83d1294781acbb22ebf685498
#
_cell.length_a   1.000
_cell.length_b   1.000
_cell.length_c   1.000
_cell.angle_alpha   90.00
_cell.angle_beta   90.00
_cell.angle_gamma   90.00
#
_symmetry.space_group_name_H-M   'P 1'
#
loop_
_entity.id
_entity.type
_entity.pdbx_description
1 polymer ?
#
loop_
_entity_poly.entity_id
_entity_poly.type
_entity_poly.pdbx_seq_one_letter_code
_entity_poly.pdbx_strand_id
1 'polypeptide(L)'
;MKKTKPVYLFGAVLLLAFAGFSLSSFKETLTPYVPYAKARSGERIVQVAGALVKGSSSYAAAQESLYFNLKDPKTGETLRVRYKGLKPANFEDAISIVAIGRYDTGTQVFDADKLLVKCPSKYQGAEVKTYS
;
A
#
# COMPACT_ATOMS: atom_id res chain seq x y z
N MET A 1 -33.12 -26.85 36.50
CA MET A 1 -32.73 -26.08 35.29
C MET A 1 -33.10 -24.62 35.49
N LYS A 2 -32.13 -23.76 35.50
CA LYS A 2 -32.38 -22.32 35.54
C LYS A 2 -32.93 -21.89 34.18
N LYS A 3 -34.17 -21.44 34.15
CA LYS A 3 -34.78 -20.85 32.96
C LYS A 3 -34.02 -19.56 32.64
N THR A 4 -33.16 -19.58 31.63
CA THR A 4 -32.53 -18.38 31.14
C THR A 4 -33.59 -17.44 30.61
N LYS A 5 -33.65 -16.23 31.18
CA LYS A 5 -34.63 -15.24 30.71
C LYS A 5 -34.34 -14.93 29.23
N PRO A 6 -35.39 -14.81 28.39
CA PRO A 6 -35.22 -14.56 26.96
C PRO A 6 -34.39 -13.31 26.63
N VAL A 7 -34.30 -12.39 27.59
CA VAL A 7 -33.50 -11.17 27.49
C VAL A 7 -31.99 -11.47 27.33
N TYR A 8 -31.47 -12.48 28.06
CA TYR A 8 -30.06 -12.86 27.97
C TYR A 8 -29.75 -13.54 26.64
N LEU A 9 -30.68 -14.33 26.10
CA LEU A 9 -30.55 -14.96 24.81
C LEU A 9 -30.51 -13.91 23.71
N PHE A 10 -31.40 -12.91 23.77
CA PHE A 10 -31.42 -11.80 22.82
C PHE A 10 -30.12 -10.96 22.87
N GLY A 11 -29.63 -10.66 24.08
CA GLY A 11 -28.36 -9.96 24.27
C GLY A 11 -27.16 -10.73 23.74
N ALA A 12 -27.13 -12.06 23.94
CA ALA A 12 -26.06 -12.90 23.40
C ALA A 12 -26.04 -12.94 21.87
N VAL A 13 -27.21 -13.06 21.25
CA VAL A 13 -27.34 -13.05 19.78
C VAL A 13 -26.88 -11.69 19.20
N LEU A 14 -27.25 -10.60 19.84
CA LEU A 14 -26.90 -9.26 19.44
C LEU A 14 -25.38 -9.03 19.55
N LEU A 15 -24.76 -9.52 20.63
CA LEU A 15 -23.29 -9.46 20.81
C LEU A 15 -22.53 -10.27 19.75
N LEU A 16 -23.01 -11.47 19.43
CA LEU A 16 -22.41 -12.31 18.39
C LEU A 16 -22.53 -11.68 17.01
N ALA A 17 -23.69 -11.10 16.70
CA ALA A 17 -23.91 -10.38 15.44
C ALA A 17 -22.98 -9.17 15.33
N PHE A 18 -22.82 -8.39 16.39
CA PHE A 18 -21.94 -7.22 16.42
C PHE A 18 -20.47 -7.62 16.30
N ALA A 19 -20.04 -8.68 16.98
CA ALA A 19 -18.69 -9.20 16.89
C ALA A 19 -18.38 -9.70 15.47
N GLY A 20 -19.29 -10.43 14.85
CA GLY A 20 -19.15 -10.90 13.47
C GLY A 20 -19.04 -9.75 12.46
N PHE A 21 -19.88 -8.73 12.61
CA PHE A 21 -19.86 -7.55 11.76
C PHE A 21 -18.54 -6.75 11.92
N SER A 22 -18.08 -6.61 13.17
CA SER A 22 -16.85 -5.90 13.48
C SER A 22 -15.61 -6.57 12.86
N LEU A 23 -15.54 -7.90 12.96
CA LEU A 23 -14.43 -8.68 12.37
C LEU A 23 -14.44 -8.64 10.83
N SER A 24 -15.63 -8.62 10.22
CA SER A 24 -15.77 -8.51 8.77
C SER A 24 -15.31 -7.14 8.25
N SER A 25 -15.72 -6.08 8.94
CA SER A 25 -15.33 -4.71 8.56
C SER A 25 -13.82 -4.46 8.67
N PHE A 26 -13.16 -5.12 9.63
CA PHE A 26 -11.72 -4.93 9.84
C PHE A 26 -10.86 -5.50 8.72
N LYS A 27 -11.31 -6.55 8.06
CA LYS A 27 -10.56 -7.18 6.94
C LYS A 27 -10.49 -6.29 5.70
N GLU A 28 -11.47 -5.46 5.46
CA GLU A 28 -11.52 -4.59 4.28
C GLU A 28 -10.67 -3.32 4.44
N THR A 29 -10.33 -2.95 5.67
CA THR A 29 -9.58 -1.72 5.95
C THR A 29 -8.07 -1.88 5.78
N LEU A 30 -7.56 -3.11 5.78
CA LEU A 30 -6.13 -3.38 5.64
C LEU A 30 -5.75 -3.47 4.16
N THR A 31 -4.87 -2.58 3.73
CA THR A 31 -4.26 -2.66 2.40
C THR A 31 -3.13 -3.69 2.43
N PRO A 32 -3.29 -4.84 1.76
CA PRO A 32 -2.31 -5.92 1.87
C PRO A 32 -1.03 -5.63 1.07
N TYR A 33 0.11 -6.08 1.59
CA TYR A 33 1.34 -6.20 0.82
C TYR A 33 1.23 -7.39 -0.13
N VAL A 34 1.53 -7.17 -1.40
CA VAL A 34 1.45 -8.22 -2.41
C VAL A 34 2.69 -8.20 -3.31
N PRO A 35 3.08 -9.35 -3.88
CA PRO A 35 4.11 -9.39 -4.91
C PRO A 35 3.64 -8.68 -6.19
N TYR A 36 4.58 -8.25 -7.01
CA TYR A 36 4.27 -7.48 -8.23
C TYR A 36 3.35 -8.24 -9.20
N ALA A 37 3.55 -9.55 -9.34
CA ALA A 37 2.69 -10.38 -10.18
C ALA A 37 1.22 -10.31 -9.76
N LYS A 38 0.96 -10.33 -8.45
CA LYS A 38 -0.39 -10.23 -7.90
C LYS A 38 -0.94 -8.79 -7.99
N ALA A 39 -0.08 -7.79 -7.81
CA ALA A 39 -0.45 -6.39 -7.96
C ALA A 39 -0.94 -6.08 -9.39
N ARG A 40 -0.34 -6.71 -10.40
CA ARG A 40 -0.70 -6.53 -11.82
C ARG A 40 -2.09 -7.02 -12.18
N SER A 41 -2.79 -7.73 -11.29
CA SER A 41 -4.20 -8.08 -11.50
C SER A 41 -5.12 -6.85 -11.52
N GLY A 42 -4.73 -5.76 -10.87
CA GLY A 42 -5.45 -4.49 -10.88
C GLY A 42 -6.79 -4.46 -10.16
N GLU A 43 -7.14 -5.52 -9.43
CA GLU A 43 -8.48 -5.68 -8.85
C GLU A 43 -8.76 -4.78 -7.65
N ARG A 44 -7.73 -4.43 -6.87
CA ARG A 44 -7.90 -3.66 -5.63
C ARG A 44 -6.69 -2.80 -5.31
N ILE A 45 -6.85 -1.92 -4.33
CA ILE A 45 -5.75 -1.16 -3.77
C ILE A 45 -4.86 -2.10 -2.95
N VAL A 46 -3.57 -2.08 -3.26
CA VAL A 46 -2.56 -2.92 -2.61
C VAL A 46 -1.31 -2.12 -2.29
N GLN A 47 -0.43 -2.70 -1.49
CA GLN A 47 0.90 -2.15 -1.21
C GLN A 47 1.95 -3.00 -1.91
N VAL A 48 2.83 -2.34 -2.61
CA VAL A 48 4.02 -2.96 -3.22
C VAL A 48 5.27 -2.27 -2.71
N ALA A 49 6.30 -3.04 -2.45
CA ALA A 49 7.56 -2.52 -1.93
C ALA A 49 8.71 -2.91 -2.87
N GLY A 50 9.71 -2.07 -2.94
CA GLY A 50 10.90 -2.37 -3.72
C GLY A 50 11.97 -1.31 -3.55
N ALA A 51 13.14 -1.58 -4.13
CA ALA A 51 14.21 -0.61 -4.24
C ALA A 51 14.00 0.29 -5.45
N LEU A 52 14.32 1.56 -5.32
CA LEU A 52 14.30 2.48 -6.46
C LEU A 52 15.39 2.08 -7.46
N VAL A 53 15.01 1.90 -8.71
CA VAL A 53 15.96 1.74 -9.80
C VAL A 53 16.55 3.11 -10.11
N LYS A 54 17.83 3.29 -9.84
CA LYS A 54 18.53 4.58 -10.03
C LYS A 54 18.47 5.01 -11.50
N GLY A 55 18.17 6.30 -11.70
CA GLY A 55 18.04 6.87 -13.02
C GLY A 55 16.72 6.59 -13.74
N SER A 56 15.80 5.86 -13.09
CA SER A 56 14.48 5.57 -13.67
C SER A 56 13.42 6.64 -13.39
N SER A 57 13.68 7.54 -12.44
CA SER A 57 12.71 8.58 -12.08
C SER A 57 12.65 9.67 -13.13
N SER A 58 11.43 10.08 -13.47
CA SER A 58 11.16 11.21 -14.35
C SER A 58 9.88 11.92 -13.91
N TYR A 59 9.91 13.24 -13.93
CA TYR A 59 8.74 14.04 -13.60
C TYR A 59 8.12 14.61 -14.87
N ALA A 60 6.85 14.28 -15.09
CA ALA A 60 6.05 14.81 -16.20
C ALA A 60 5.24 16.02 -15.71
N ALA A 61 5.75 17.23 -15.95
CA ALA A 61 5.12 18.47 -15.47
C ALA A 61 3.70 18.68 -16.01
N ALA A 62 3.45 18.30 -17.27
CA ALA A 62 2.13 18.42 -17.88
C ALA A 62 1.06 17.56 -17.19
N GLN A 63 1.45 16.47 -16.57
CA GLN A 63 0.56 15.53 -15.89
C GLN A 63 0.69 15.61 -14.37
N GLU A 64 1.57 16.46 -13.87
CA GLU A 64 1.92 16.58 -12.44
C GLU A 64 2.20 15.23 -11.80
N SER A 65 2.92 14.37 -12.52
CA SER A 65 3.15 12.99 -12.14
C SER A 65 4.63 12.62 -12.15
N LEU A 66 5.02 11.89 -11.12
CA LEU A 66 6.35 11.31 -11.00
C LEU A 66 6.29 9.85 -11.45
N TYR A 67 7.15 9.48 -12.39
CA TYR A 67 7.32 8.10 -12.85
C TYR A 67 8.65 7.55 -12.36
N PHE A 68 8.65 6.32 -11.92
CA PHE A 68 9.87 5.62 -11.50
C PHE A 68 9.66 4.11 -11.55
N ASN A 69 10.75 3.36 -11.49
CA ASN A 69 10.71 1.90 -11.44
C ASN A 69 11.12 1.41 -10.05
N LEU A 70 10.36 0.46 -9.52
CA LEU A 70 10.73 -0.31 -8.34
C LEU A 70 11.25 -1.68 -8.77
N LYS A 71 12.23 -2.19 -8.05
CA LYS A 71 12.77 -3.52 -8.24
C LYS A 71 12.57 -4.35 -6.97
N ASP A 72 11.99 -5.54 -7.12
CA ASP A 72 11.88 -6.48 -6.02
C ASP A 72 13.25 -7.12 -5.77
N PRO A 73 13.83 -6.95 -4.57
CA PRO A 73 15.15 -7.52 -4.27
C PRO A 73 15.14 -9.05 -4.21
N LYS A 74 13.98 -9.68 -4.02
CA LYS A 74 13.84 -11.14 -3.94
C LYS A 74 13.73 -11.80 -5.32
N THR A 75 12.92 -11.22 -6.21
CA THR A 75 12.62 -11.82 -7.53
C THR A 75 13.37 -11.13 -8.67
N GLY A 76 13.87 -9.92 -8.46
CA GLY A 76 14.47 -9.11 -9.50
C GLY A 76 13.48 -8.47 -10.47
N GLU A 77 12.18 -8.68 -10.28
CA GLU A 77 11.14 -8.06 -11.09
C GLU A 77 11.10 -6.55 -10.92
N THR A 78 10.76 -5.83 -11.97
CA THR A 78 10.56 -4.39 -11.95
C THR A 78 9.10 -4.04 -12.15
N LEU A 79 8.69 -2.94 -11.51
CA LEU A 79 7.33 -2.40 -11.60
C LEU A 79 7.40 -0.92 -11.89
N ARG A 80 6.74 -0.49 -12.95
CA ARG A 80 6.60 0.93 -13.28
C ARG A 80 5.54 1.55 -12.40
N VAL A 81 5.88 2.64 -11.70
CA VAL A 81 4.99 3.34 -10.77
C VAL A 81 4.78 4.77 -11.24
N ARG A 82 3.55 5.23 -11.16
CA ARG A 82 3.16 6.63 -11.35
C ARG A 82 2.60 7.17 -10.04
N TYR A 83 3.15 8.27 -9.58
CA TYR A 83 2.67 8.98 -8.40
C TYR A 83 2.24 10.38 -8.79
N LYS A 84 0.98 10.74 -8.51
CA LYS A 84 0.48 12.09 -8.72
C LYS A 84 0.93 12.99 -7.58
N GLY A 85 1.87 13.86 -7.85
CA GLY A 85 2.41 14.77 -6.87
C GLY A 85 3.86 15.14 -7.18
N LEU A 86 4.40 16.01 -6.36
CA LEU A 86 5.77 16.46 -6.50
C LEU A 86 6.76 15.36 -6.11
N LYS A 87 7.91 15.34 -6.75
CA LYS A 87 9.00 14.45 -6.38
C LYS A 87 9.45 14.76 -4.95
N PRO A 88 9.42 13.77 -4.04
CA PRO A 88 9.87 13.98 -2.66
C PRO A 88 11.34 14.41 -2.59
N ALA A 89 11.67 15.22 -1.57
CA ALA A 89 13.05 15.55 -1.29
C ALA A 89 13.85 14.27 -0.99
N ASN A 90 15.08 14.20 -1.48
CA ASN A 90 15.97 13.03 -1.31
C ASN A 90 15.39 11.71 -1.86
N PHE A 91 14.46 11.79 -2.83
CA PHE A 91 13.86 10.62 -3.45
C PHE A 91 14.91 9.67 -4.07
N GLU A 92 15.93 10.23 -4.71
CA GLU A 92 17.00 9.46 -5.34
C GLU A 92 17.88 8.70 -4.34
N ASP A 93 17.89 9.12 -3.08
CA ASP A 93 18.65 8.47 -2.02
C ASP A 93 17.84 7.37 -1.30
N ALA A 94 16.62 7.10 -1.74
CA ALA A 94 15.76 6.12 -1.12
C ALA A 94 16.37 4.71 -1.17
N ILE A 95 16.38 4.04 -0.02
CA ILE A 95 16.79 2.64 0.10
C ILE A 95 15.65 1.73 -0.36
N SER A 96 14.43 2.08 0.02
CA SER A 96 13.23 1.32 -0.27
C SER A 96 12.04 2.26 -0.38
N ILE A 97 11.12 1.92 -1.26
CA ILE A 97 9.88 2.67 -1.44
C ILE A 97 8.72 1.69 -1.37
N VAL A 98 7.68 2.06 -0.62
CA VAL A 98 6.40 1.37 -0.63
C VAL A 98 5.40 2.24 -1.36
N ALA A 99 4.81 1.71 -2.41
CA ALA A 99 3.75 2.37 -3.17
C ALA A 99 2.40 1.76 -2.80
N ILE A 100 1.44 2.61 -2.48
CA ILE A 100 0.08 2.21 -2.12
C ILE A 100 -0.86 2.74 -3.19
N GLY A 101 -1.55 1.86 -3.87
CA GLY A 101 -2.45 2.23 -4.95
C GLY A 101 -2.96 1.02 -5.72
N ARG A 102 -3.27 1.23 -6.98
CA ARG A 102 -3.84 0.22 -7.87
C ARG A 102 -3.06 0.14 -9.19
N TYR A 103 -2.89 -1.07 -9.70
CA TYR A 103 -2.29 -1.28 -11.00
C TYR A 103 -3.29 -0.99 -12.12
N ASP A 104 -2.90 -0.16 -13.08
CA ASP A 104 -3.68 0.11 -14.27
C ASP A 104 -3.25 -0.87 -15.39
N THR A 105 -4.09 -1.85 -15.69
CA THR A 105 -3.82 -2.87 -16.71
C THR A 105 -3.79 -2.29 -18.12
N GLY A 106 -4.48 -1.19 -18.38
CA GLY A 106 -4.49 -0.52 -19.68
C GLY A 106 -3.18 0.16 -20.02
N THR A 107 -2.57 0.85 -19.06
CA THR A 107 -1.28 1.54 -19.21
C THR A 107 -0.08 0.72 -18.74
N GLN A 108 -0.33 -0.38 -18.04
CA GLN A 108 0.69 -1.24 -17.42
C GLN A 108 1.57 -0.46 -16.42
N VAL A 109 0.95 0.42 -15.67
CA VAL A 109 1.58 1.26 -14.65
C VAL A 109 0.84 1.11 -13.34
N PHE A 110 1.58 1.05 -12.24
CA PHE A 110 1.01 1.06 -10.90
C PHE A 110 0.73 2.51 -10.47
N ASP A 111 -0.55 2.87 -10.36
CA ASP A 111 -0.98 4.20 -9.90
C ASP A 111 -0.93 4.27 -8.38
N ALA A 112 0.07 4.96 -7.85
CA ALA A 112 0.25 5.15 -6.42
C ALA A 112 -0.47 6.42 -5.95
N ASP A 113 -1.30 6.27 -4.92
CA ASP A 113 -1.92 7.39 -4.22
C ASP A 113 -1.03 7.91 -3.10
N LYS A 114 -0.22 7.02 -2.50
CA LYS A 114 0.72 7.31 -1.42
C LYS A 114 2.05 6.64 -1.66
N LEU A 115 3.10 7.30 -1.20
CA LEU A 115 4.46 6.74 -1.16
C LEU A 115 5.01 6.79 0.26
N LEU A 116 5.59 5.69 0.69
CA LEU A 116 6.41 5.60 1.90
C LEU A 116 7.86 5.49 1.46
N VAL A 117 8.63 6.54 1.67
CA VAL A 117 10.02 6.60 1.22
C VAL A 117 10.95 6.38 2.41
N LYS A 118 11.76 5.35 2.33
CA LYS A 118 12.74 5.00 3.34
C LYS A 118 14.13 5.46 2.89
N CYS A 119 14.64 6.51 3.55
CA CYS A 119 15.95 7.09 3.25
C CYS A 119 16.97 6.72 4.34
N PRO A 120 18.28 6.66 4.01
CA PRO A 120 19.31 6.46 5.03
C PRO A 120 19.40 7.66 5.97
N SER A 121 19.55 7.40 7.27
CA SER A 121 19.75 8.41 8.31
C SER A 121 21.17 8.28 8.89
N LYS A 122 21.82 9.42 9.14
CA LYS A 122 23.17 9.44 9.73
C LYS A 122 23.22 8.95 11.19
N TYR A 123 22.10 8.99 11.91
CA TYR A 123 22.07 8.77 13.37
C TYR A 123 21.28 7.54 13.81
N GLN A 124 20.30 7.07 13.03
CA GLN A 124 19.40 6.00 13.46
C GLN A 124 19.11 4.97 12.36
N GLY A 125 19.96 4.83 11.37
CA GLY A 125 19.74 3.90 10.26
C GLY A 125 18.83 4.50 9.18
N ALA A 126 17.59 4.09 9.10
CA ALA A 126 16.66 4.53 8.06
C ALA A 126 15.49 5.33 8.62
N GLU A 127 15.20 6.46 8.01
CA GLU A 127 14.02 7.27 8.29
C GLU A 127 12.93 6.98 7.26
N VAL A 128 11.71 6.75 7.73
CA VAL A 128 10.54 6.54 6.86
C VAL A 128 9.73 7.82 6.79
N LYS A 129 9.51 8.31 5.57
CA LYS A 129 8.66 9.47 5.31
C LYS A 129 7.46 9.05 4.45
N THR A 130 6.26 9.51 4.83
CA THR A 130 5.03 9.28 4.10
C THR A 130 4.67 10.49 3.25
N TYR A 131 4.38 10.24 1.98
CA TYR A 131 3.92 11.26 1.04
C TYR A 131 2.57 10.85 0.46
N SER A 132 1.66 11.78 0.38
CA SER A 132 0.31 11.57 -0.15
C SER A 132 -0.22 12.75 -0.95
#